data_fdefbeed1746292d8cd0996dc44d43b0
#
_entry.id   fdefbeed1746292d8cd0996dc44d43b0
#
_cell.length_a   1.000
_cell.length_b   1.000
_cell.length_c   1.000
_cell.angle_alpha   90.00
_cell.angle_beta   90.00
_cell.angle_gamma   90.00
#
_symmetry.space_group_name_H-M   'P 1'
#
loop_
_entity.id
_entity.type
_entity.pdbx_description
1 polymer ?
#
loop_
_entity_poly.entity_id
_entity_poly.type
_entity_poly.pdbx_seq_one_letter_code
_entity_poly.pdbx_strand_id
1 'polypeptide(L)'
;QIVICGECGEMFRRIHWNNRGCKSIVWRCISRLEPTGQECHARTVNETILENVVVQAINTLLGDKPTYQAQLQQNIAKVIRSAQQNTADGIDERLQELQKELLKKANNKEAYDEIADEIFKLREQREKCTVDTAARDAQIARINELQDFIKQQPAHREAFDEALVKRWLESIIVWDDHFIVELKSGLKIDIEG
;
A
#
# COMPACT_ATOMS: atom_id res chain seq x y z
N GLN A 1 -1.30 -6.22 10.45
CA GLN A 1 -0.09 -5.77 11.15
C GLN A 1 0.32 -4.45 10.52
N ILE A 2 0.12 -3.35 11.26
CA ILE A 2 0.21 -1.99 10.71
C ILE A 2 1.30 -1.13 11.38
N VAL A 3 1.98 -1.63 12.42
CA VAL A 3 3.03 -0.87 13.12
C VAL A 3 4.39 -1.47 12.81
N ILE A 4 5.27 -0.67 12.18
CA ILE A 4 6.56 -1.08 11.63
C ILE A 4 7.67 -0.29 12.31
N CYS A 5 8.78 -0.93 12.57
CA CYS A 5 9.98 -0.30 13.13
C CYS A 5 10.75 0.45 12.05
N GLY A 6 11.00 1.75 12.25
CA GLY A 6 11.80 2.56 11.33
C GLY A 6 13.28 2.16 11.36
N GLU A 7 13.78 1.65 12.51
CA GLU A 7 15.19 1.28 12.66
C GLU A 7 15.53 -0.01 11.91
N CYS A 8 14.74 -1.09 12.10
CA CYS A 8 15.07 -2.41 11.56
C CYS A 8 14.08 -2.96 10.53
N GLY A 9 12.97 -2.27 10.29
CA GLY A 9 11.94 -2.70 9.33
C GLY A 9 11.00 -3.80 9.84
N GLU A 10 11.25 -4.37 11.01
CA GLU A 10 10.42 -5.41 11.60
C GLU A 10 9.14 -4.84 12.23
N MET A 11 8.19 -5.71 12.50
CA MET A 11 6.91 -5.31 13.08
C MET A 11 7.00 -5.07 14.58
N PHE A 12 6.14 -4.18 15.05
CA PHE A 12 5.85 -4.05 16.47
C PHE A 12 4.76 -5.03 16.88
N ARG A 13 4.95 -5.66 18.05
CA ARG A 13 3.96 -6.53 18.69
C ARG A 13 3.28 -5.81 19.84
N ARG A 14 1.97 -5.94 19.92
CA ARG A 14 1.13 -5.46 21.02
C ARG A 14 1.30 -6.37 22.24
N ILE A 15 1.66 -5.80 23.39
CA ILE A 15 1.97 -6.52 24.62
C ILE A 15 1.17 -5.94 25.77
N HIS A 16 0.59 -6.81 26.57
CA HIS A 16 0.04 -6.44 27.87
C HIS A 16 1.18 -6.36 28.90
N TRP A 17 1.49 -5.17 29.34
CA TRP A 17 2.53 -4.92 30.33
C TRP A 17 1.91 -4.78 31.71
N ASN A 18 2.41 -5.55 32.68
CA ASN A 18 2.03 -5.45 34.07
C ASN A 18 3.28 -5.14 34.90
N ASN A 19 3.42 -3.90 35.34
CA ASN A 19 4.52 -3.49 36.17
C ASN A 19 4.00 -2.97 37.51
N ARG A 20 4.31 -3.68 38.60
CA ARG A 20 3.93 -3.34 39.98
C ARG A 20 2.44 -3.02 40.15
N GLY A 21 1.56 -3.78 39.50
CA GLY A 21 0.11 -3.61 39.56
C GLY A 21 -0.47 -2.60 38.55
N CYS A 22 0.35 -1.80 37.86
CA CYS A 22 -0.09 -0.96 36.76
C CYS A 22 -0.14 -1.76 35.45
N LYS A 23 -1.34 -1.92 34.91
CA LYS A 23 -1.57 -2.58 33.62
C LYS A 23 -1.54 -1.54 32.51
N SER A 24 -0.71 -1.73 31.49
CA SER A 24 -0.66 -0.91 30.29
C SER A 24 -0.53 -1.79 29.05
N ILE A 25 -0.95 -1.25 27.92
CA ILE A 25 -0.73 -1.88 26.62
C ILE A 25 0.38 -1.12 25.92
N VAL A 26 1.41 -1.85 25.52
CA VAL A 26 2.56 -1.28 24.85
C VAL A 26 2.85 -2.02 23.56
N TRP A 27 3.48 -1.32 22.66
CA TRP A 27 3.96 -1.85 21.39
C TRP A 27 5.49 -1.89 21.40
N ARG A 28 6.06 -3.01 21.01
CA ARG A 28 7.50 -3.24 21.04
C ARG A 28 7.95 -3.98 19.78
N CYS A 29 9.08 -3.58 19.22
CA CYS A 29 9.66 -4.24 18.05
C CYS A 29 9.93 -5.73 18.34
N ILE A 30 9.61 -6.59 17.39
CA ILE A 30 9.78 -8.05 17.50
C ILE A 30 11.26 -8.39 17.69
N SER A 31 12.18 -7.72 17.01
CA SER A 31 13.64 -7.94 17.15
C SER A 31 14.16 -7.70 18.57
N ARG A 32 13.44 -6.93 19.40
CA ARG A 32 13.75 -6.75 20.82
C ARG A 32 13.10 -7.78 21.74
N LEU A 33 12.18 -8.59 21.24
CA LEU A 33 11.44 -9.58 22.00
C LEU A 33 11.96 -11.00 21.75
N GLU A 34 12.41 -11.23 20.55
CA GLU A 34 12.85 -12.55 20.07
C GLU A 34 14.21 -12.40 19.36
N PRO A 35 15.08 -13.42 19.43
CA PRO A 35 16.36 -13.40 18.75
C PRO A 35 16.15 -13.56 17.23
N THR A 36 15.85 -12.48 16.53
CA THR A 36 15.70 -12.47 15.06
C THR A 36 17.05 -12.42 14.32
N GLY A 37 18.16 -12.30 15.06
CA GLY A 37 19.49 -12.10 14.48
C GLY A 37 19.79 -10.64 14.13
N GLN A 38 18.85 -9.73 14.34
CA GLN A 38 18.98 -8.31 14.07
C GLN A 38 18.89 -7.52 15.37
N GLU A 39 19.94 -6.74 15.71
CA GLU A 39 19.88 -5.80 16.84
C GLU A 39 18.96 -4.62 16.50
N CYS A 40 18.14 -4.24 17.47
CA CYS A 40 17.23 -3.11 17.35
C CYS A 40 17.10 -2.41 18.70
N HIS A 41 17.22 -1.09 18.73
CA HIS A 41 17.13 -0.24 19.91
C HIS A 41 15.85 0.58 19.96
N ALA A 42 14.94 0.41 18.98
CA ALA A 42 13.71 1.16 18.86
C ALA A 42 12.93 1.24 20.19
N ARG A 43 12.40 2.41 20.48
CA ARG A 43 11.65 2.68 21.71
C ARG A 43 10.43 1.79 21.86
N THR A 44 10.00 1.57 23.11
CA THR A 44 8.70 0.97 23.40
C THR A 44 7.64 2.09 23.39
N VAL A 45 6.53 1.84 22.70
CA VAL A 45 5.47 2.84 22.52
C VAL A 45 4.21 2.41 23.25
N ASN A 46 3.59 3.30 24.02
CA ASN A 46 2.31 3.04 24.66
C ASN A 46 1.19 3.09 23.58
N GLU A 47 0.17 2.25 23.71
CA GLU A 47 -0.97 2.19 22.77
C GLU A 47 -1.66 3.56 22.64
N THR A 48 -1.85 4.28 23.73
CA THR A 48 -2.45 5.62 23.74
C THR A 48 -1.67 6.64 22.90
N ILE A 49 -0.33 6.48 22.83
CA ILE A 49 0.50 7.32 21.95
C ILE A 49 0.21 7.03 20.50
N LEU A 50 0.14 5.75 20.09
CA LEU A 50 -0.21 5.38 18.72
C LEU A 50 -1.61 5.84 18.32
N GLU A 51 -2.58 5.72 19.22
CA GLU A 51 -3.94 6.23 19.01
C GLU A 51 -3.93 7.75 18.77
N ASN A 52 -3.18 8.49 19.60
CA ASN A 52 -3.04 9.94 19.45
C ASN A 52 -2.32 10.32 18.15
N VAL A 53 -1.28 9.59 17.75
CA VAL A 53 -0.58 9.79 16.48
C VAL A 53 -1.53 9.64 15.29
N VAL A 54 -2.42 8.64 15.32
CA VAL A 54 -3.43 8.47 14.27
C VAL A 54 -4.42 9.64 14.25
N VAL A 55 -4.90 10.07 15.42
CA VAL A 55 -5.80 11.24 15.52
C VAL A 55 -5.12 12.50 14.99
N GLN A 56 -3.87 12.73 15.35
CA GLN A 56 -3.09 13.88 14.86
C GLN A 56 -2.88 13.82 13.35
N ALA A 57 -2.54 12.65 12.80
CA ALA A 57 -2.39 12.48 11.36
C ALA A 57 -3.69 12.78 10.59
N ILE A 58 -4.82 12.29 11.09
CA ILE A 58 -6.14 12.60 10.50
C ILE A 58 -6.45 14.10 10.63
N ASN A 59 -6.15 14.73 11.76
CA ASN A 59 -6.37 16.17 11.96
C ASN A 59 -5.46 17.02 11.07
N THR A 60 -4.22 16.61 10.84
CA THR A 60 -3.31 17.26 9.89
C THR A 60 -3.89 17.18 8.47
N LEU A 61 -4.37 16.01 8.07
CA LEU A 61 -5.04 15.81 6.79
C LEU A 61 -6.30 16.70 6.62
N LEU A 62 -7.12 16.79 7.66
CA LEU A 62 -8.36 17.56 7.64
C LEU A 62 -8.13 19.07 7.78
N GLY A 63 -7.03 19.48 8.41
CA GLY A 63 -6.65 20.88 8.61
C GLY A 63 -6.12 21.56 7.34
N ASP A 64 -5.45 20.81 6.47
CA ASP A 64 -4.91 21.31 5.19
C ASP A 64 -5.44 20.53 3.99
N LYS A 65 -6.76 20.50 3.86
CA LYS A 65 -7.47 19.78 2.78
C LYS A 65 -6.95 20.12 1.37
N PRO A 66 -6.68 21.41 1.01
CA PRO A 66 -6.24 21.74 -0.35
C PRO A 66 -4.92 21.08 -0.73
N THR A 67 -3.93 21.13 0.17
CA THR A 67 -2.61 20.53 -0.06
C THR A 67 -2.70 19.02 -0.24
N TYR A 68 -3.42 18.33 0.63
CA TYR A 68 -3.57 16.89 0.55
C TYR A 68 -4.42 16.45 -0.65
N GLN A 69 -5.43 17.22 -1.04
CA GLN A 69 -6.17 16.96 -2.27
C GLN A 69 -5.27 17.08 -3.51
N ALA A 70 -4.39 18.08 -3.57
CA ALA A 70 -3.42 18.22 -4.65
C ALA A 70 -2.44 17.03 -4.70
N GLN A 71 -1.94 16.57 -3.55
CA GLN A 71 -1.07 15.39 -3.47
C GLN A 71 -1.79 14.12 -3.93
N LEU A 72 -3.05 13.93 -3.55
CA LEU A 72 -3.86 12.79 -4.00
C LEU A 72 -4.07 12.81 -5.52
N GLN A 73 -4.32 13.98 -6.11
CA GLN A 73 -4.39 14.12 -7.57
C GLN A 73 -3.05 13.78 -8.25
N GLN A 74 -1.93 14.20 -7.67
CA GLN A 74 -0.60 13.82 -8.17
C GLN A 74 -0.37 12.30 -8.08
N ASN A 75 -0.83 11.65 -7.02
CA ASN A 75 -0.73 10.20 -6.87
C ASN A 75 -1.56 9.47 -7.93
N ILE A 76 -2.78 9.92 -8.22
CA ILE A 76 -3.58 9.41 -9.35
C ILE A 76 -2.82 9.56 -10.66
N ALA A 77 -2.26 10.75 -10.93
CA ALA A 77 -1.51 11.00 -12.15
C ALA A 77 -0.27 10.08 -12.27
N LYS A 78 0.42 9.79 -11.16
CA LYS A 78 1.55 8.83 -11.15
C LYS A 78 1.07 7.42 -11.49
N VAL A 79 -0.04 6.97 -10.88
CA VAL A 79 -0.62 5.64 -11.15
C VAL A 79 -1.02 5.51 -12.62
N ILE A 80 -1.64 6.54 -13.21
CA ILE A 80 -2.02 6.55 -14.62
C ILE A 80 -0.80 6.52 -15.54
N ARG A 81 0.25 7.31 -15.25
CA ARG A 81 1.48 7.35 -16.06
C ARG A 81 2.22 6.01 -16.05
N SER A 82 2.28 5.32 -14.92
CA SER A 82 2.86 3.97 -14.85
C SER A 82 2.09 2.95 -15.70
N ALA A 83 0.81 3.22 -15.98
CA ALA A 83 -0.04 2.41 -16.84
C ALA A 83 0.27 2.52 -18.33
N GLN A 84 0.66 3.72 -18.78
CA GLN A 84 0.90 3.98 -20.20
C GLN A 84 2.13 3.23 -20.77
N GLN A 85 2.99 2.70 -19.90
CA GLN A 85 4.17 1.92 -20.28
C GLN A 85 3.88 0.44 -20.56
N ASN A 86 2.70 -0.07 -20.18
CA ASN A 86 2.31 -1.48 -20.31
C ASN A 86 0.97 -1.58 -21.09
N THR A 87 1.00 -1.31 -22.39
CA THR A 87 -0.20 -1.43 -23.23
C THR A 87 -0.43 -2.88 -23.62
N ALA A 88 -1.57 -3.45 -23.20
CA ALA A 88 -2.02 -4.78 -23.61
C ALA A 88 -2.44 -4.84 -25.10
N ASP A 89 -2.72 -3.69 -25.71
CA ASP A 89 -3.26 -3.60 -27.08
C ASP A 89 -2.34 -4.25 -28.12
N GLY A 90 -1.03 -3.99 -28.06
CA GLY A 90 -0.05 -4.61 -28.96
C GLY A 90 0.12 -6.12 -28.73
N ILE A 91 -0.13 -6.62 -27.54
CA ILE A 91 -0.06 -8.05 -27.21
C ILE A 91 -1.24 -8.78 -27.84
N ASP A 92 -2.45 -8.22 -27.80
CA ASP A 92 -3.65 -8.85 -28.36
C ASP A 92 -3.59 -8.94 -29.89
N GLU A 93 -3.09 -7.89 -30.57
CA GLU A 93 -2.87 -7.91 -32.01
C GLU A 93 -1.85 -8.99 -32.40
N ARG A 94 -0.72 -9.04 -31.67
CA ARG A 94 0.32 -10.05 -31.94
C ARG A 94 -0.16 -11.48 -31.68
N LEU A 95 -0.96 -11.70 -30.65
CA LEU A 95 -1.58 -12.99 -30.37
C LEU A 95 -2.50 -13.44 -31.50
N GLN A 96 -3.31 -12.54 -32.07
CA GLN A 96 -4.17 -12.86 -33.20
C GLN A 96 -3.37 -13.23 -34.46
N GLU A 97 -2.29 -12.53 -34.75
CA GLU A 97 -1.40 -12.85 -35.87
C GLU A 97 -0.77 -14.21 -35.71
N LEU A 98 -0.19 -14.52 -34.55
CA LEU A 98 0.45 -15.80 -34.27
C LEU A 98 -0.54 -16.96 -34.29
N GLN A 99 -1.78 -16.78 -33.85
CA GLN A 99 -2.82 -17.77 -33.92
C GLN A 99 -3.19 -18.13 -35.40
N LYS A 100 -3.27 -17.10 -36.26
CA LYS A 100 -3.51 -17.31 -37.71
C LYS A 100 -2.33 -18.04 -38.35
N GLU A 101 -1.10 -17.69 -37.98
CA GLU A 101 0.12 -18.33 -38.48
C GLU A 101 0.21 -19.80 -38.05
N LEU A 102 -0.07 -20.07 -36.77
CA LEU A 102 -0.11 -21.42 -36.20
C LEU A 102 -1.10 -22.31 -36.94
N LEU A 103 -2.31 -21.81 -37.23
CA LEU A 103 -3.31 -22.55 -37.99
C LEU A 103 -2.85 -22.86 -39.43
N LYS A 104 -2.15 -21.92 -40.09
CA LYS A 104 -1.59 -22.15 -41.44
C LYS A 104 -0.49 -23.23 -41.41
N LYS A 105 0.45 -23.16 -40.49
CA LYS A 105 1.53 -24.13 -40.35
C LYS A 105 1.02 -25.53 -39.97
N ALA A 106 0.06 -25.59 -39.03
CA ALA A 106 -0.57 -26.84 -38.64
C ALA A 106 -1.29 -27.55 -39.84
N ASN A 107 -1.98 -26.78 -40.67
CA ASN A 107 -2.62 -27.31 -41.89
C ASN A 107 -1.60 -27.81 -42.92
N ASN A 108 -0.43 -27.21 -43.00
CA ASN A 108 0.65 -27.57 -43.90
C ASN A 108 1.54 -28.70 -43.35
N LYS A 109 1.28 -29.19 -42.14
CA LYS A 109 2.13 -30.15 -41.39
C LYS A 109 3.57 -29.69 -41.18
N GLU A 110 3.76 -28.39 -41.03
CA GLU A 110 5.05 -27.77 -40.70
C GLU A 110 5.24 -27.69 -39.16
N ALA A 111 6.49 -27.57 -38.71
CA ALA A 111 6.79 -27.37 -37.29
C ALA A 111 6.23 -26.02 -36.82
N TYR A 112 5.57 -25.99 -35.65
CA TYR A 112 4.94 -24.80 -35.07
C TYR A 112 5.26 -24.59 -33.59
N ASP A 113 6.21 -25.34 -33.04
CA ASP A 113 6.56 -25.32 -31.61
C ASP A 113 7.00 -23.93 -31.16
N GLU A 114 7.82 -23.23 -31.94
CA GLU A 114 8.29 -21.88 -31.63
C GLU A 114 7.15 -20.87 -31.54
N ILE A 115 6.13 -20.99 -32.41
CA ILE A 115 4.95 -20.12 -32.40
C ILE A 115 4.08 -20.40 -31.17
N ALA A 116 3.95 -21.68 -30.81
CA ALA A 116 3.22 -22.08 -29.62
C ALA A 116 3.87 -21.51 -28.34
N ASP A 117 5.20 -21.56 -28.25
CA ASP A 117 5.94 -20.98 -27.13
C ASP A 117 5.82 -19.45 -27.05
N GLU A 118 5.83 -18.75 -28.19
CA GLU A 118 5.63 -17.31 -28.25
C GLU A 118 4.20 -16.94 -27.82
N ILE A 119 3.21 -17.67 -28.27
CA ILE A 119 1.80 -17.48 -27.83
C ILE A 119 1.67 -17.69 -26.32
N PHE A 120 2.33 -18.69 -25.76
CA PHE A 120 2.29 -18.94 -24.32
C PHE A 120 2.88 -17.77 -23.52
N LYS A 121 4.06 -17.28 -23.90
CA LYS A 121 4.72 -16.13 -23.29
C LYS A 121 3.86 -14.86 -23.36
N LEU A 122 3.26 -14.59 -24.51
CA LEU A 122 2.39 -13.42 -24.70
C LEU A 122 1.10 -13.50 -23.86
N ARG A 123 0.54 -14.69 -23.69
CA ARG A 123 -0.62 -14.91 -22.81
C ARG A 123 -0.27 -14.64 -21.35
N GLU A 124 0.88 -15.10 -20.89
CA GLU A 124 1.37 -14.81 -19.54
C GLU A 124 1.58 -13.31 -19.32
N GLN A 125 2.18 -12.61 -20.30
CA GLN A 125 2.34 -11.15 -20.25
C GLN A 125 1.00 -10.43 -20.22
N ARG A 126 0.04 -10.87 -21.02
CA ARG A 126 -1.32 -10.32 -21.04
C ARG A 126 -2.02 -10.46 -19.67
N GLU A 127 -1.90 -11.63 -19.06
CA GLU A 127 -2.46 -11.89 -17.73
C GLU A 127 -1.86 -10.95 -16.68
N LYS A 128 -0.53 -10.78 -16.67
CA LYS A 128 0.15 -9.81 -15.82
C LYS A 128 -0.38 -8.39 -16.03
N CYS A 129 -0.50 -7.94 -17.29
CA CYS A 129 -1.03 -6.60 -17.60
C CYS A 129 -2.48 -6.43 -17.10
N THR A 130 -3.31 -7.47 -17.17
CA THR A 130 -4.70 -7.42 -16.70
C THR A 130 -4.77 -7.29 -15.17
N VAL A 131 -3.95 -8.06 -14.44
CA VAL A 131 -3.85 -7.99 -12.97
C VAL A 131 -3.35 -6.61 -12.54
N ASP A 132 -2.32 -6.09 -13.20
CA ASP A 132 -1.77 -4.76 -12.92
C ASP A 132 -2.79 -3.63 -13.17
N THR A 133 -3.65 -3.77 -14.19
CA THR A 133 -4.71 -2.81 -14.47
C THR A 133 -5.77 -2.82 -13.38
N ALA A 134 -6.24 -3.99 -12.95
CA ALA A 134 -7.22 -4.11 -11.88
C ALA A 134 -6.68 -3.57 -10.54
N ALA A 135 -5.41 -3.83 -10.22
CA ALA A 135 -4.77 -3.29 -9.02
C ALA A 135 -4.69 -1.75 -9.04
N ARG A 136 -4.41 -1.16 -10.20
CA ARG A 136 -4.37 0.30 -10.41
C ARG A 136 -5.74 0.93 -10.25
N ASP A 137 -6.76 0.35 -10.87
CA ASP A 137 -8.14 0.85 -10.77
C ASP A 137 -8.62 0.82 -9.32
N ALA A 138 -8.29 -0.26 -8.58
CA ALA A 138 -8.56 -0.35 -7.16
C ALA A 138 -7.82 0.72 -6.33
N GLN A 139 -6.57 1.04 -6.70
CA GLN A 139 -5.80 2.10 -6.05
C GLN A 139 -6.40 3.49 -6.31
N ILE A 140 -6.77 3.80 -7.55
CA ILE A 140 -7.44 5.05 -7.92
C ILE A 140 -8.77 5.18 -7.18
N ALA A 141 -9.56 4.11 -7.10
CA ALA A 141 -10.82 4.10 -6.36
C ALA A 141 -10.61 4.45 -4.88
N ARG A 142 -9.60 3.87 -4.22
CA ARG A 142 -9.25 4.17 -2.82
C ARG A 142 -8.84 5.64 -2.63
N ILE A 143 -8.08 6.21 -3.57
CA ILE A 143 -7.69 7.62 -3.53
C ILE A 143 -8.92 8.52 -3.64
N ASN A 144 -9.82 8.23 -4.57
CA ASN A 144 -11.06 8.98 -4.75
C ASN A 144 -11.98 8.92 -3.52
N GLU A 145 -12.13 7.73 -2.93
CA GLU A 145 -12.89 7.56 -1.68
C GLU A 145 -12.30 8.39 -0.53
N LEU A 146 -10.97 8.45 -0.41
CA LEU A 146 -10.32 9.29 0.60
C LEU A 146 -10.54 10.78 0.34
N GLN A 147 -10.50 11.21 -0.92
CA GLN A 147 -10.81 12.60 -1.29
C GLN A 147 -12.24 13.00 -0.89
N ASP A 148 -13.20 12.13 -1.15
CA ASP A 148 -14.60 12.38 -0.79
C ASP A 148 -14.80 12.37 0.74
N PHE A 149 -14.12 11.48 1.44
CA PHE A 149 -14.08 11.48 2.90
C PHE A 149 -13.55 12.81 3.45
N ILE A 150 -12.40 13.29 2.95
CA ILE A 150 -11.79 14.57 3.38
C ILE A 150 -12.75 15.75 3.15
N LYS A 151 -13.47 15.77 2.03
CA LYS A 151 -14.45 16.84 1.73
C LYS A 151 -15.61 16.88 2.73
N GLN A 152 -16.10 15.71 3.13
CA GLN A 152 -17.31 15.57 3.95
C GLN A 152 -17.05 15.71 5.45
N GLN A 153 -15.82 15.53 5.93
CA GLN A 153 -15.52 15.56 7.34
C GLN A 153 -15.30 16.98 7.88
N PRO A 154 -15.64 17.23 9.17
CA PRO A 154 -15.23 18.47 9.85
C PRO A 154 -13.72 18.59 9.93
N ALA A 155 -13.21 19.80 10.17
CA ALA A 155 -11.78 20.08 10.16
C ALA A 155 -11.00 19.45 11.33
N HIS A 156 -11.68 18.91 12.34
CA HIS A 156 -11.04 18.37 13.54
C HIS A 156 -11.81 17.18 14.10
N ARG A 157 -11.08 16.19 14.63
CA ARG A 157 -11.59 15.03 15.37
C ARG A 157 -10.91 14.95 16.74
N GLU A 158 -11.68 14.61 17.76
CA GLU A 158 -11.19 14.52 19.15
C GLU A 158 -10.86 13.09 19.56
N ALA A 159 -11.47 12.08 18.94
CA ALA A 159 -11.38 10.71 19.36
C ALA A 159 -10.82 9.78 18.28
N PHE A 160 -10.07 8.77 18.74
CA PHE A 160 -9.61 7.66 17.92
C PHE A 160 -10.81 6.84 17.42
N ASP A 161 -10.74 6.44 16.16
CA ASP A 161 -11.77 5.64 15.50
C ASP A 161 -11.14 4.46 14.76
N GLU A 162 -11.32 3.27 15.29
CA GLU A 162 -10.76 2.03 14.72
C GLU A 162 -11.28 1.74 13.31
N ALA A 163 -12.51 2.15 12.98
CA ALA A 163 -13.07 1.96 11.65
C ALA A 163 -12.31 2.79 10.60
N LEU A 164 -11.88 4.00 10.95
CA LEU A 164 -11.04 4.83 10.09
C LEU A 164 -9.65 4.22 9.89
N VAL A 165 -9.07 3.67 10.95
CA VAL A 165 -7.79 2.97 10.87
C VAL A 165 -7.87 1.81 9.88
N LYS A 166 -8.85 0.94 10.03
CA LYS A 166 -9.04 -0.21 9.12
C LYS A 166 -9.28 0.21 7.67
N ARG A 167 -9.98 1.33 7.47
CA ARG A 167 -10.35 1.81 6.15
C ARG A 167 -9.20 2.51 5.44
N TRP A 168 -8.47 3.39 6.11
CA TRP A 168 -7.55 4.33 5.49
C TRP A 168 -6.08 4.10 5.78
N LEU A 169 -5.74 3.49 6.93
CA LEU A 169 -4.36 3.31 7.36
C LEU A 169 -3.71 2.11 6.67
N GLU A 170 -2.54 2.31 6.10
CA GLU A 170 -1.66 1.23 5.61
C GLU A 170 -0.67 0.82 6.68
N SER A 171 0.11 1.77 7.19
CA SER A 171 1.13 1.51 8.19
C SER A 171 1.42 2.72 9.08
N ILE A 172 2.00 2.46 10.26
CA ILE A 172 2.64 3.44 11.13
C ILE A 172 4.09 3.04 11.27
N ILE A 173 5.02 3.86 10.80
CA ILE A 173 6.45 3.62 10.97
C ILE A 173 6.91 4.39 12.23
N VAL A 174 7.51 3.68 13.16
CA VAL A 174 7.95 4.21 14.46
C VAL A 174 9.44 4.51 14.42
N TRP A 175 9.81 5.77 14.53
CA TRP A 175 11.17 6.26 14.74
C TRP A 175 11.36 6.72 16.21
N ASP A 176 12.57 7.03 16.59
CA ASP A 176 12.86 7.46 17.97
C ASP A 176 12.25 8.83 18.31
N ASP A 177 12.19 9.73 17.35
CA ASP A 177 11.79 11.13 17.47
C ASP A 177 10.47 11.48 16.80
N HIS A 178 9.99 10.64 15.87
CA HIS A 178 8.77 10.91 15.11
C HIS A 178 8.06 9.62 14.68
N PHE A 179 6.89 9.79 14.08
CA PHE A 179 6.11 8.72 13.46
C PHE A 179 5.76 9.11 12.02
N ILE A 180 5.81 8.15 11.10
CA ILE A 180 5.27 8.33 9.75
C ILE A 180 4.00 7.50 9.64
N VAL A 181 2.88 8.17 9.42
CA VAL A 181 1.57 7.53 9.17
C VAL A 181 1.36 7.45 7.67
N GLU A 182 1.34 6.24 7.15
CA GLU A 182 1.10 5.95 5.74
C GLU A 182 -0.33 5.52 5.51
N LEU A 183 -1.00 6.17 4.58
CA LEU A 183 -2.38 5.84 4.18
C LEU A 183 -2.37 4.95 2.94
N LYS A 184 -3.43 4.14 2.78
CA LYS A 184 -3.64 3.26 1.60
C LYS A 184 -3.69 4.00 0.25
N SER A 185 -3.85 5.31 0.29
CA SER A 185 -3.75 6.20 -0.86
C SER A 185 -2.32 6.57 -1.27
N GLY A 186 -1.31 6.10 -0.50
CA GLY A 186 0.09 6.45 -0.68
C GLY A 186 0.48 7.82 -0.08
N LEU A 187 -0.40 8.47 0.66
CA LEU A 187 -0.04 9.66 1.44
C LEU A 187 0.76 9.27 2.68
N LYS A 188 1.79 10.05 2.98
CA LYS A 188 2.61 9.93 4.19
C LYS A 188 2.51 11.22 4.99
N ILE A 189 2.24 11.09 6.27
CA ILE A 189 2.07 12.20 7.20
C ILE A 189 3.06 12.01 8.33
N ASP A 190 3.96 12.98 8.49
CA ASP A 190 4.92 13.04 9.60
C ASP A 190 4.26 13.61 10.84
N ILE A 191 4.44 12.94 11.99
CA ILE A 191 3.93 13.34 13.28
C ILE A 191 5.11 13.32 14.27
N GLU A 192 5.41 14.45 14.88
CA GLU A 192 6.40 14.56 15.96
C GLU A 192 5.99 13.70 17.15
N GLY A 193 6.98 13.02 17.78
CA GLY A 193 6.74 11.99 18.78
C GLY A 193 7.18 12.27 20.19
#